data_51a62dd10d2c60314db8b4257acf5f1e
#
_entry.id   51a62dd10d2c60314db8b4257acf5f1e
#
_cell.length_a   1.000
_cell.length_b   1.000
_cell.length_c   1.000
_cell.angle_alpha   90.00
_cell.angle_beta   90.00
_cell.angle_gamma   90.00
#
_symmetry.space_group_name_H-M   'P 1'
#
loop_
_entity.id
_entity.type
_entity.pdbx_description
1 polymer ?
#
loop_
_entity_poly.entity_id
_entity_poly.type
_entity_poly.pdbx_seq_one_letter_code
_entity_poly.pdbx_strand_id
1 'polypeptide(L)'
;MARNRRSDDRQADNTTRGYDALVSTYPPRSSEMIAVVSRAGEIRERHRGEITVHAGLSRYLRTAARVELPAPVCFAWDTAPDPATLPKEPDTGRPQILRVRITPAGRPSGGCHVEVRPFTPEERSGLTGRELQVLTLVACGLTNPDIATRLTVSRRTAATHVERLLHKLGVTSRAAATAIALDRDLFTLPVRGELTGLPSLGPLRLEAAVRDNPGGPSALGAPRRRVTRPRPLVIGAVYPSAGDWFGDGLQMEQGTRLAVDEINERGGVAGRRIEHIPLRVNIQDGRAMQHAIERLVGEDVDAITTGYTLQRSRDSLSAQFLPAATAGSPLLHHSTSASAADLIADESDTFSNVFQVCGRESVYGIGFVRTLTTLRDSGAWRPASNRLQVFDTDDTDMTTFTPSAIEAAERAGWRPAVEHISSFSPDWTTVIQRIRDLDPAAVMVAHFTAAQLAAFVRQFRREPSDALLYALYSPSVPQFLDQADGRAEGLLWATVSGVYGDNFGHEFERRFLQRFGSASGLSSAGIRYDMIHLLAAAWSQCDSPHDTEEVNRVLRRIVHRGVNGSYHFGSPDQTNLVYPDQTTDPSIAQAHLVYQVQDGHHHIIAPAPYSTAPFRPTA
;
A
#
# COMPACT_ATOMS: atom_id res chain seq x y z
N MET A 1 -32.44 44.10 -20.97
CA MET A 1 -32.35 42.70 -21.51
C MET A 1 -31.21 42.49 -22.53
N ALA A 2 -30.24 43.35 -22.69
CA ALA A 2 -29.19 43.26 -23.72
C ALA A 2 -27.77 43.04 -23.18
N ARG A 3 -27.57 42.89 -21.86
CA ARG A 3 -26.24 42.69 -21.25
C ARG A 3 -25.89 41.24 -20.92
N ASN A 4 -26.86 40.29 -20.90
CA ASN A 4 -26.60 38.88 -20.56
C ASN A 4 -26.26 38.00 -21.77
N ARG A 5 -26.53 38.42 -23.00
CA ARG A 5 -26.17 37.60 -24.20
C ARG A 5 -24.70 37.70 -24.61
N ARG A 6 -23.96 38.74 -24.18
CA ARG A 6 -22.54 38.89 -24.54
C ARG A 6 -21.57 38.17 -23.60
N SER A 7 -21.98 37.73 -22.42
CA SER A 7 -21.16 36.90 -21.52
C SER A 7 -21.17 35.41 -21.91
N ASP A 8 -22.29 34.91 -22.42
CA ASP A 8 -22.41 33.53 -22.84
C ASP A 8 -21.62 33.22 -24.15
N ASP A 9 -21.57 34.20 -25.07
CA ASP A 9 -20.80 34.05 -26.31
C ASP A 9 -19.26 34.05 -26.08
N ARG A 10 -18.77 34.79 -25.06
CA ARG A 10 -17.32 34.76 -24.72
C ARG A 10 -16.90 33.50 -23.96
N GLN A 11 -17.81 32.89 -23.23
CA GLN A 11 -17.57 31.63 -22.54
C GLN A 11 -17.56 30.43 -23.51
N ALA A 12 -18.40 30.46 -24.53
CA ALA A 12 -18.41 29.48 -25.63
C ALA A 12 -17.14 29.55 -26.48
N ASP A 13 -16.61 30.75 -26.72
CA ASP A 13 -15.41 30.97 -27.58
C ASP A 13 -14.11 30.47 -26.91
N ASN A 14 -13.99 30.59 -25.57
CA ASN A 14 -12.81 30.09 -24.84
C ASN A 14 -12.76 28.56 -24.70
N THR A 15 -13.91 27.89 -24.65
CA THR A 15 -14.03 26.44 -24.67
C THR A 15 -13.68 25.88 -26.06
N THR A 16 -14.03 26.64 -27.10
CA THR A 16 -13.74 26.30 -28.49
C THR A 16 -12.25 26.40 -28.81
N ARG A 17 -11.54 27.44 -28.29
CA ARG A 17 -10.09 27.63 -28.52
C ARG A 17 -9.21 26.55 -27.88
N GLY A 18 -9.54 26.08 -26.68
CA GLY A 18 -8.81 24.97 -26.03
C GLY A 18 -8.99 23.64 -26.75
N TYR A 19 -10.14 23.46 -27.38
CA TYR A 19 -10.47 22.28 -28.17
C TYR A 19 -9.81 22.27 -29.56
N ASP A 20 -9.85 23.40 -30.27
CA ASP A 20 -9.23 23.54 -31.59
C ASP A 20 -7.71 23.33 -31.52
N ALA A 21 -7.07 23.66 -30.39
CA ALA A 21 -5.69 23.36 -30.08
C ALA A 21 -5.42 21.85 -29.95
N LEU A 22 -6.33 21.10 -29.31
CA LEU A 22 -6.24 19.64 -29.16
C LEU A 22 -6.42 18.89 -30.47
N VAL A 23 -7.42 19.30 -31.27
CA VAL A 23 -7.68 18.72 -32.61
C VAL A 23 -6.58 19.08 -33.62
N SER A 24 -5.94 20.24 -33.46
CA SER A 24 -4.80 20.65 -34.29
C SER A 24 -3.53 19.88 -34.01
N THR A 25 -3.38 19.35 -32.80
CA THR A 25 -2.19 18.61 -32.35
C THR A 25 -2.26 17.11 -32.74
N TYR A 26 -3.48 16.56 -32.79
CA TYR A 26 -3.73 15.15 -33.16
C TYR A 26 -4.99 15.06 -34.03
N PRO A 27 -4.87 14.96 -35.38
CA PRO A 27 -6.05 14.78 -36.20
C PRO A 27 -6.74 13.45 -35.85
N PRO A 28 -8.08 13.48 -35.61
CA PRO A 28 -8.83 12.27 -35.24
C PRO A 28 -8.78 11.23 -36.37
N ARG A 29 -8.67 9.96 -35.99
CA ARG A 29 -8.73 8.84 -36.96
C ARG A 29 -10.20 8.59 -37.36
N SER A 30 -10.40 7.97 -38.52
CA SER A 30 -11.76 7.64 -39.01
C SER A 30 -12.58 6.77 -38.06
N SER A 31 -11.92 6.07 -37.15
CA SER A 31 -12.53 5.19 -36.15
C SER A 31 -12.58 5.79 -34.74
N GLU A 32 -12.56 7.11 -34.61
CA GLU A 32 -12.59 7.80 -33.30
C GLU A 32 -13.84 8.68 -33.19
N MET A 33 -14.43 8.74 -31.97
CA MET A 33 -15.41 9.75 -31.61
C MET A 33 -14.80 10.70 -30.60
N ILE A 34 -14.89 12.01 -30.85
CA ILE A 34 -14.50 13.04 -29.92
C ILE A 34 -15.72 13.88 -29.58
N ALA A 35 -16.00 14.04 -28.29
CA ALA A 35 -17.15 14.80 -27.82
C ALA A 35 -16.77 15.68 -26.63
N VAL A 36 -17.52 16.75 -26.44
CA VAL A 36 -17.52 17.55 -25.22
C VAL A 36 -18.84 17.29 -24.51
N VAL A 37 -18.76 16.93 -23.24
CA VAL A 37 -19.96 16.73 -22.41
C VAL A 37 -20.00 17.84 -21.37
N SER A 38 -21.04 18.66 -21.44
CA SER A 38 -21.23 19.77 -20.50
C SER A 38 -21.62 19.24 -19.10
N ARG A 39 -21.46 20.06 -18.07
CA ARG A 39 -21.91 19.73 -16.70
C ARG A 39 -23.43 19.52 -16.61
N ALA A 40 -24.20 20.08 -17.55
CA ALA A 40 -25.63 19.83 -17.70
C ALA A 40 -25.95 18.46 -18.34
N GLY A 41 -24.91 17.76 -18.86
CA GLY A 41 -25.06 16.47 -19.52
C GLY A 41 -25.36 16.57 -21.01
N GLU A 42 -25.21 17.74 -21.63
CA GLU A 42 -25.32 17.88 -23.07
C GLU A 42 -24.06 17.32 -23.75
N ILE A 43 -24.22 16.37 -24.67
CA ILE A 43 -23.14 15.82 -25.47
C ILE A 43 -23.09 16.58 -26.80
N ARG A 44 -21.97 17.24 -27.08
CA ARG A 44 -21.69 17.89 -28.37
C ARG A 44 -20.59 17.12 -29.06
N GLU A 45 -20.96 16.28 -30.00
CA GLU A 45 -20.01 15.53 -30.83
C GLU A 45 -19.33 16.51 -31.81
N ARG A 46 -18.00 16.53 -31.81
CA ARG A 46 -17.18 17.34 -32.73
C ARG A 46 -16.66 16.52 -33.89
N HIS A 47 -16.41 15.25 -33.66
CA HIS A 47 -16.03 14.28 -34.66
C HIS A 47 -16.69 12.95 -34.31
N ARG A 48 -17.34 12.34 -35.31
CA ARG A 48 -17.91 11.01 -35.20
C ARG A 48 -17.42 10.16 -36.33
N GLY A 49 -16.53 9.22 -36.03
CA GLY A 49 -16.13 8.17 -36.95
C GLY A 49 -17.22 7.08 -37.06
N GLU A 50 -16.84 5.91 -37.52
CA GLU A 50 -17.72 4.74 -37.69
C GLU A 50 -18.16 4.07 -36.37
N ILE A 51 -17.89 4.72 -35.22
CA ILE A 51 -18.23 4.17 -33.88
C ILE A 51 -19.69 4.40 -33.58
N THR A 52 -20.39 3.31 -33.28
CA THR A 52 -21.74 3.36 -32.71
C THR A 52 -21.63 3.45 -31.19
N VAL A 53 -22.01 4.59 -30.62
CA VAL A 53 -22.06 4.77 -29.16
C VAL A 53 -23.44 4.36 -28.64
N HIS A 54 -23.46 3.28 -27.88
CA HIS A 54 -24.70 2.77 -27.28
C HIS A 54 -25.32 3.76 -26.28
N ALA A 55 -26.65 3.71 -26.15
CA ALA A 55 -27.40 4.52 -25.20
C ALA A 55 -26.85 4.38 -23.74
N GLY A 56 -26.37 3.19 -23.37
CA GLY A 56 -25.73 2.93 -22.07
C GLY A 56 -24.48 3.77 -21.85
N LEU A 57 -23.56 3.81 -22.80
CA LEU A 57 -22.35 4.64 -22.73
C LEU A 57 -22.69 6.13 -22.71
N SER A 58 -23.62 6.57 -23.57
CA SER A 58 -24.08 7.97 -23.60
C SER A 58 -24.67 8.40 -22.25
N ARG A 59 -25.46 7.53 -21.61
CA ARG A 59 -26.01 7.79 -20.26
C ARG A 59 -24.90 7.88 -19.24
N TYR A 60 -23.94 6.96 -19.27
CA TYR A 60 -22.79 6.94 -18.39
C TYR A 60 -21.97 8.23 -18.50
N LEU A 61 -21.64 8.66 -19.71
CA LEU A 61 -20.87 9.86 -19.98
C LEU A 61 -21.58 11.14 -19.50
N ARG A 62 -22.90 11.23 -19.65
CA ARG A 62 -23.69 12.34 -19.12
C ARG A 62 -23.62 12.44 -17.60
N THR A 63 -23.59 11.31 -16.91
CA THR A 63 -23.47 11.29 -15.45
C THR A 63 -22.02 11.58 -15.04
N ALA A 64 -21.05 11.01 -15.74
CA ALA A 64 -19.62 11.24 -15.49
C ALA A 64 -19.21 12.72 -15.61
N ALA A 65 -19.82 13.46 -16.54
CA ALA A 65 -19.54 14.90 -16.71
C ALA A 65 -19.95 15.77 -15.51
N ARG A 66 -20.80 15.26 -14.60
CA ARG A 66 -21.20 15.92 -13.36
C ARG A 66 -20.27 15.65 -12.19
N VAL A 67 -19.40 14.66 -12.35
CA VAL A 67 -18.39 14.27 -11.34
C VAL A 67 -17.15 15.12 -11.51
N GLU A 68 -16.60 15.63 -10.41
CA GLU A 68 -15.29 16.29 -10.43
C GLU A 68 -14.19 15.22 -10.49
N LEU A 69 -13.54 15.15 -11.63
CA LEU A 69 -12.40 14.26 -11.85
C LEU A 69 -11.10 15.03 -11.58
N PRO A 70 -10.22 14.54 -10.70
CA PRO A 70 -8.94 15.19 -10.40
C PRO A 70 -7.90 15.02 -11.51
N ALA A 71 -8.07 14.00 -12.36
CA ALA A 71 -7.16 13.64 -13.45
C ALA A 71 -7.94 12.94 -14.58
N PRO A 72 -7.35 12.81 -15.78
CA PRO A 72 -7.90 11.98 -16.85
C PRO A 72 -8.13 10.53 -16.38
N VAL A 73 -9.21 9.91 -16.85
CA VAL A 73 -9.56 8.53 -16.56
C VAL A 73 -9.72 7.76 -17.85
N CYS A 74 -9.05 6.61 -17.97
CA CYS A 74 -9.14 5.70 -19.10
C CYS A 74 -9.72 4.35 -18.65
N PHE A 75 -10.60 3.77 -19.47
CA PHE A 75 -11.19 2.45 -19.22
C PHE A 75 -11.68 1.79 -20.51
N ALA A 76 -11.90 0.48 -20.43
CA ALA A 76 -12.55 -0.30 -21.47
C ALA A 76 -14.08 -0.30 -21.28
N TRP A 77 -14.83 -0.15 -22.36
CA TRP A 77 -16.27 -0.32 -22.39
C TRP A 77 -16.64 -1.46 -23.34
N ASP A 78 -17.25 -2.50 -22.79
CA ASP A 78 -17.75 -3.63 -23.57
C ASP A 78 -19.15 -3.35 -24.06
N THR A 79 -19.36 -3.34 -25.38
CA THR A 79 -20.68 -3.12 -25.99
C THR A 79 -21.54 -4.37 -26.05
N ALA A 80 -21.01 -5.54 -25.63
CA ALA A 80 -21.79 -6.77 -25.55
C ALA A 80 -22.95 -6.60 -24.56
N PRO A 81 -24.20 -6.98 -24.95
CA PRO A 81 -25.35 -6.85 -24.09
C PRO A 81 -25.18 -7.69 -22.81
N ASP A 82 -25.39 -7.08 -21.65
CA ASP A 82 -25.46 -7.80 -20.40
C ASP A 82 -26.82 -8.52 -20.31
N PRO A 83 -26.83 -9.86 -20.22
CA PRO A 83 -28.07 -10.62 -20.11
C PRO A 83 -28.90 -10.29 -18.86
N ALA A 84 -28.34 -9.61 -17.87
CA ALA A 84 -28.99 -9.30 -16.59
C ALA A 84 -29.59 -7.87 -16.50
N THR A 85 -29.27 -6.95 -17.42
CA THR A 85 -29.52 -5.51 -17.18
C THR A 85 -30.21 -4.72 -18.29
N LEU A 86 -30.57 -5.30 -19.45
CA LEU A 86 -31.13 -4.52 -20.56
C LEU A 86 -32.47 -5.05 -21.05
N PRO A 87 -33.45 -4.13 -21.31
CA PRO A 87 -34.57 -4.45 -22.20
C PRO A 87 -34.01 -4.71 -23.61
N LYS A 88 -34.58 -5.70 -24.26
CA LYS A 88 -34.23 -6.12 -25.63
C LYS A 88 -34.54 -5.00 -26.64
N GLU A 89 -33.62 -4.10 -26.87
CA GLU A 89 -33.61 -3.34 -28.12
C GLU A 89 -32.72 -4.07 -29.14
N PRO A 90 -33.16 -4.23 -30.39
CA PRO A 90 -32.38 -4.89 -31.40
C PRO A 90 -31.25 -3.99 -31.83
N ASP A 91 -30.02 -4.28 -31.35
CA ASP A 91 -28.84 -3.61 -31.81
C ASP A 91 -28.11 -4.47 -32.85
N THR A 92 -27.90 -3.88 -34.01
CA THR A 92 -27.37 -4.54 -35.23
C THR A 92 -25.85 -4.55 -35.30
N GLY A 93 -25.12 -4.11 -34.26
CA GLY A 93 -23.67 -4.03 -34.23
C GLY A 93 -22.99 -5.30 -33.72
N ARG A 94 -21.83 -5.66 -34.29
CA ARG A 94 -20.96 -6.68 -33.70
C ARG A 94 -20.44 -6.18 -32.33
N PRO A 95 -20.40 -7.04 -31.29
CA PRO A 95 -19.84 -6.66 -29.99
C PRO A 95 -18.41 -6.12 -30.15
N GLN A 96 -18.16 -4.94 -29.64
CA GLN A 96 -16.86 -4.28 -29.70
C GLN A 96 -16.41 -3.90 -28.29
N ILE A 97 -15.11 -3.88 -28.08
CA ILE A 97 -14.53 -3.30 -26.87
C ILE A 97 -13.97 -1.93 -27.26
N LEU A 98 -14.45 -0.90 -26.60
CA LEU A 98 -14.07 0.49 -26.82
C LEU A 98 -13.11 0.95 -25.71
N ARG A 99 -12.11 1.74 -26.07
CA ARG A 99 -11.32 2.52 -25.12
C ARG A 99 -11.97 3.88 -24.96
N VAL A 100 -12.32 4.23 -23.72
CA VAL A 100 -12.93 5.51 -23.37
C VAL A 100 -11.95 6.28 -22.52
N ARG A 101 -11.67 7.53 -22.91
CA ARG A 101 -10.88 8.47 -22.15
C ARG A 101 -11.73 9.68 -21.80
N ILE A 102 -11.78 10.02 -20.52
CA ILE A 102 -12.48 11.20 -20.02
C ILE A 102 -11.44 12.14 -19.41
N THR A 103 -11.34 13.34 -19.94
CA THR A 103 -10.44 14.39 -19.46
C THR A 103 -11.27 15.53 -18.88
N PRO A 104 -11.06 15.97 -17.63
CA PRO A 104 -11.79 17.09 -17.06
C PRO A 104 -11.55 18.37 -17.89
N ALA A 105 -12.61 19.08 -18.19
CA ALA A 105 -12.49 20.43 -18.75
C ALA A 105 -12.13 21.39 -17.62
N GLY A 106 -11.05 22.18 -17.78
CA GLY A 106 -10.60 23.14 -16.77
C GLY A 106 -11.67 24.14 -16.36
N ARG A 107 -11.58 24.65 -15.11
CA ARG A 107 -12.45 25.76 -14.64
C ARG A 107 -12.25 27.01 -15.54
N PRO A 108 -13.30 27.73 -16.00
CA PRO A 108 -14.65 27.84 -15.40
C PRO A 108 -15.77 27.08 -16.12
N SER A 109 -15.52 26.41 -17.25
CA SER A 109 -16.59 25.85 -18.08
C SER A 109 -17.26 24.58 -17.50
N GLY A 110 -16.56 23.84 -16.66
CA GLY A 110 -17.04 22.55 -16.12
C GLY A 110 -17.37 21.52 -17.24
N GLY A 111 -17.50 20.25 -16.88
CA GLY A 111 -17.74 19.16 -17.83
C GLY A 111 -16.47 18.40 -18.18
N CYS A 112 -16.50 17.64 -19.28
CA CYS A 112 -15.35 16.81 -19.67
C CYS A 112 -15.22 16.69 -21.20
N HIS A 113 -13.99 16.47 -21.64
CA HIS A 113 -13.68 16.01 -22.98
C HIS A 113 -13.68 14.47 -22.99
N VAL A 114 -14.30 13.88 -24.00
CA VAL A 114 -14.44 12.43 -24.14
C VAL A 114 -13.90 12.00 -25.48
N GLU A 115 -13.02 11.00 -25.45
CA GLU A 115 -12.47 10.31 -26.61
C GLU A 115 -12.92 8.85 -26.53
N VAL A 116 -13.51 8.35 -27.59
CA VAL A 116 -13.95 6.95 -27.70
C VAL A 116 -13.37 6.37 -28.98
N ARG A 117 -12.71 5.23 -28.87
CA ARG A 117 -12.13 4.52 -30.01
C ARG A 117 -12.16 3.00 -29.80
N PRO A 118 -12.00 2.19 -30.87
CA PRO A 118 -11.80 0.77 -30.70
C PRO A 118 -10.58 0.48 -29.80
N PHE A 119 -10.75 -0.47 -28.87
CA PHE A 119 -9.66 -0.97 -28.05
C PHE A 119 -9.10 -2.23 -28.70
N THR A 120 -7.99 -2.12 -29.38
CA THR A 120 -7.48 -3.21 -30.22
C THR A 120 -6.99 -4.39 -29.39
N PRO A 121 -6.96 -5.61 -29.95
CA PRO A 121 -6.44 -6.79 -29.24
C PRO A 121 -5.00 -6.61 -28.73
N GLU A 122 -4.16 -5.94 -29.49
CA GLU A 122 -2.76 -5.67 -29.17
C GLU A 122 -2.65 -4.75 -27.93
N GLU A 123 -3.41 -3.66 -27.92
CA GLU A 123 -3.42 -2.69 -26.79
C GLU A 123 -3.93 -3.32 -25.48
N ARG A 124 -4.88 -4.25 -25.55
CA ARG A 124 -5.41 -4.97 -24.39
C ARG A 124 -4.71 -6.32 -24.12
N SER A 125 -3.50 -6.50 -24.66
CA SER A 125 -2.68 -7.72 -24.44
C SER A 125 -3.41 -9.02 -24.81
N GLY A 126 -4.24 -9.01 -25.85
CA GLY A 126 -5.04 -10.16 -26.27
C GLY A 126 -6.19 -10.56 -25.35
N LEU A 127 -6.47 -9.77 -24.29
CA LEU A 127 -7.55 -10.05 -23.35
C LEU A 127 -8.92 -9.87 -24.02
N THR A 128 -9.84 -10.76 -23.73
CA THR A 128 -11.26 -10.65 -24.10
C THR A 128 -11.99 -9.70 -23.14
N GLY A 129 -13.19 -9.23 -23.48
CA GLY A 129 -14.01 -8.42 -22.57
C GLY A 129 -14.23 -9.12 -21.22
N ARG A 130 -14.45 -10.44 -21.23
CA ARG A 130 -14.61 -11.24 -20.01
C ARG A 130 -13.32 -11.30 -19.15
N GLU A 131 -12.19 -11.44 -19.79
CA GLU A 131 -10.89 -11.45 -19.10
C GLU A 131 -10.53 -10.05 -18.55
N LEU A 132 -10.91 -8.97 -19.25
CA LEU A 132 -10.78 -7.59 -18.71
C LEU A 132 -11.69 -7.38 -17.49
N GLN A 133 -12.92 -7.90 -17.49
CA GLN A 133 -13.80 -7.89 -16.31
C GLN A 133 -13.14 -8.63 -15.13
N VAL A 134 -12.62 -9.84 -15.39
CA VAL A 134 -11.90 -10.61 -14.36
C VAL A 134 -10.66 -9.86 -13.88
N LEU A 135 -9.86 -9.26 -14.78
CA LEU A 135 -8.69 -8.48 -14.42
C LEU A 135 -9.04 -7.28 -13.55
N THR A 136 -10.13 -6.58 -13.87
CA THR A 136 -10.65 -5.48 -13.04
C THR A 136 -10.96 -5.95 -11.62
N LEU A 137 -11.63 -7.09 -11.47
CA LEU A 137 -11.96 -7.65 -10.15
C LEU A 137 -10.72 -8.19 -9.41
N VAL A 138 -9.74 -8.74 -10.12
CA VAL A 138 -8.43 -9.13 -9.56
C VAL A 138 -7.69 -7.90 -9.04
N ALA A 139 -7.66 -6.82 -9.81
CA ALA A 139 -7.04 -5.56 -9.39
C ALA A 139 -7.74 -4.92 -8.19
N CYS A 140 -9.01 -5.23 -7.99
CA CYS A 140 -9.78 -4.86 -6.80
C CYS A 140 -9.53 -5.77 -5.58
N GLY A 141 -8.64 -6.76 -5.68
CA GLY A 141 -8.30 -7.67 -4.59
C GLY A 141 -9.30 -8.80 -4.35
N LEU A 142 -10.29 -9.02 -5.23
CA LEU A 142 -11.31 -10.05 -5.04
C LEU A 142 -10.72 -11.46 -5.20
N THR A 143 -11.18 -12.39 -4.35
CA THR A 143 -10.82 -13.80 -4.44
C THR A 143 -11.56 -14.50 -5.59
N ASN A 144 -11.14 -15.71 -5.99
CA ASN A 144 -11.83 -16.47 -7.02
C ASN A 144 -13.32 -16.78 -6.66
N PRO A 145 -13.68 -17.10 -5.40
CA PRO A 145 -15.06 -17.18 -4.98
C PRO A 145 -15.87 -15.89 -5.19
N ASP A 146 -15.29 -14.73 -4.85
CA ASP A 146 -15.96 -13.43 -5.00
C ASP A 146 -16.16 -13.08 -6.47
N ILE A 147 -15.13 -13.31 -7.29
CA ILE A 147 -15.19 -13.15 -8.76
C ILE A 147 -16.28 -14.07 -9.33
N ALA A 148 -16.34 -15.32 -8.88
CA ALA A 148 -17.34 -16.28 -9.31
C ALA A 148 -18.77 -15.80 -9.01
N THR A 149 -19.00 -15.31 -7.79
CA THR A 149 -20.28 -14.75 -7.35
C THR A 149 -20.66 -13.53 -8.18
N ARG A 150 -19.76 -12.55 -8.32
CA ARG A 150 -20.02 -11.31 -9.06
C ARG A 150 -20.27 -11.53 -10.55
N LEU A 151 -19.59 -12.49 -11.13
CA LEU A 151 -19.71 -12.80 -12.55
C LEU A 151 -20.73 -13.90 -12.84
N THR A 152 -21.40 -14.43 -11.82
CA THR A 152 -22.41 -15.50 -11.92
C THR A 152 -21.86 -16.74 -12.66
N VAL A 153 -20.65 -17.18 -12.25
CA VAL A 153 -19.99 -18.36 -12.80
C VAL A 153 -19.54 -19.31 -11.68
N SER A 154 -19.12 -20.53 -12.04
CA SER A 154 -18.54 -21.45 -11.05
C SER A 154 -17.16 -20.97 -10.56
N ARG A 155 -16.77 -21.36 -9.32
CA ARG A 155 -15.42 -21.09 -8.78
C ARG A 155 -14.33 -21.61 -9.71
N ARG A 156 -14.55 -22.78 -10.32
CA ARG A 156 -13.63 -23.39 -11.30
C ARG A 156 -13.50 -22.51 -12.54
N THR A 157 -14.61 -21.99 -13.06
CA THR A 157 -14.62 -21.09 -14.21
C THR A 157 -13.87 -19.79 -13.92
N ALA A 158 -14.06 -19.20 -12.72
CA ALA A 158 -13.34 -18.01 -12.29
C ALA A 158 -11.83 -18.28 -12.20
N ALA A 159 -11.41 -19.39 -11.60
CA ALA A 159 -10.00 -19.81 -11.54
C ALA A 159 -9.40 -19.94 -12.95
N THR A 160 -10.09 -20.63 -13.87
CA THR A 160 -9.62 -20.78 -15.26
C THR A 160 -9.48 -19.42 -15.98
N HIS A 161 -10.39 -18.46 -15.73
CA HIS A 161 -10.24 -17.12 -16.28
C HIS A 161 -9.03 -16.39 -15.72
N VAL A 162 -8.78 -16.52 -14.42
CA VAL A 162 -7.58 -15.92 -13.78
C VAL A 162 -6.30 -16.55 -14.35
N GLU A 163 -6.22 -17.86 -14.46
CA GLU A 163 -5.05 -18.54 -15.05
C GLU A 163 -4.79 -18.07 -16.50
N ARG A 164 -5.85 -18.01 -17.33
CA ARG A 164 -5.72 -17.58 -18.73
C ARG A 164 -5.27 -16.12 -18.84
N LEU A 165 -5.79 -15.22 -17.99
CA LEU A 165 -5.37 -13.83 -18.02
C LEU A 165 -3.91 -13.66 -17.58
N LEU A 166 -3.48 -14.39 -16.53
CA LEU A 166 -2.08 -14.37 -16.09
C LEU A 166 -1.13 -14.86 -17.21
N HIS A 167 -1.50 -15.94 -17.87
CA HIS A 167 -0.75 -16.47 -19.02
C HIS A 167 -0.66 -15.45 -20.17
N LYS A 168 -1.79 -14.79 -20.54
CA LYS A 168 -1.82 -13.79 -21.61
C LYS A 168 -1.02 -12.53 -21.27
N LEU A 169 -0.99 -12.15 -20.00
CA LEU A 169 -0.19 -11.02 -19.53
C LEU A 169 1.29 -11.38 -19.32
N GLY A 170 1.66 -12.66 -19.45
CA GLY A 170 3.03 -13.14 -19.23
C GLY A 170 3.50 -13.03 -17.78
N VAL A 171 2.57 -13.12 -16.82
CA VAL A 171 2.87 -13.00 -15.38
C VAL A 171 2.38 -14.20 -14.59
N THR A 172 3.01 -14.45 -13.43
CA THR A 172 2.69 -15.60 -12.58
C THR A 172 1.89 -15.22 -11.33
N SER A 173 1.73 -13.91 -11.04
CA SER A 173 1.02 -13.47 -9.84
C SER A 173 -0.09 -12.47 -10.15
N ARG A 174 -1.11 -12.44 -9.28
CA ARG A 174 -2.22 -11.48 -9.32
C ARG A 174 -1.74 -10.05 -9.13
N ALA A 175 -0.73 -9.85 -8.27
CA ALA A 175 -0.13 -8.54 -8.03
C ALA A 175 0.53 -7.98 -9.29
N ALA A 176 1.29 -8.81 -10.03
CA ALA A 176 1.89 -8.41 -11.30
C ALA A 176 0.81 -8.10 -12.36
N ALA A 177 -0.28 -8.89 -12.41
CA ALA A 177 -1.41 -8.60 -13.29
C ALA A 177 -2.08 -7.27 -12.93
N THR A 178 -2.24 -6.97 -11.65
CA THR A 178 -2.77 -5.69 -11.15
C THR A 178 -1.88 -4.52 -11.56
N ALA A 179 -0.55 -4.66 -11.43
CA ALA A 179 0.39 -3.63 -11.85
C ALA A 179 0.27 -3.33 -13.37
N ILE A 180 0.17 -4.37 -14.21
CA ILE A 180 -0.06 -4.20 -15.65
C ILE A 180 -1.42 -3.55 -15.94
N ALA A 181 -2.46 -3.92 -15.19
CA ALA A 181 -3.78 -3.32 -15.35
C ALA A 181 -3.76 -1.81 -15.08
N LEU A 182 -3.00 -1.38 -14.05
CA LEU A 182 -2.81 0.02 -13.71
C LEU A 182 -1.96 0.76 -14.75
N ASP A 183 -0.84 0.18 -15.16
CA ASP A 183 0.09 0.77 -16.12
C ASP A 183 -0.54 1.00 -17.51
N ARG A 184 -1.41 0.07 -17.95
CA ARG A 184 -2.00 0.08 -19.30
C ARG A 184 -3.47 0.49 -19.33
N ASP A 185 -4.04 0.94 -18.21
CA ASP A 185 -5.48 1.28 -18.07
C ASP A 185 -6.41 0.14 -18.53
N LEU A 186 -6.13 -1.11 -18.13
CA LEU A 186 -6.88 -2.30 -18.53
C LEU A 186 -8.10 -2.55 -17.62
N PHE A 187 -8.81 -1.50 -17.23
CA PHE A 187 -10.03 -1.59 -16.41
C PHE A 187 -11.28 -1.57 -17.27
N THR A 188 -12.27 -2.37 -16.92
CA THR A 188 -13.59 -2.38 -17.59
C THR A 188 -14.64 -1.71 -16.73
N LEU A 189 -15.39 -0.78 -17.31
CA LEU A 189 -16.58 -0.18 -16.71
C LEU A 189 -17.82 -0.42 -17.62
N PRO A 190 -19.02 -0.50 -17.04
CA PRO A 190 -19.32 -0.56 -15.60
C PRO A 190 -18.86 -1.89 -14.97
N VAL A 191 -18.52 -1.85 -13.69
CA VAL A 191 -18.18 -3.06 -12.94
C VAL A 191 -19.44 -3.79 -12.55
N ARG A 192 -19.51 -5.12 -12.71
CA ARG A 192 -20.66 -5.93 -12.31
C ARG A 192 -20.74 -6.08 -10.79
N GLY A 193 -21.96 -6.05 -10.25
CA GLY A 193 -22.26 -6.20 -8.83
C GLY A 193 -22.05 -4.91 -8.04
N GLU A 194 -22.12 -4.98 -6.73
CA GLU A 194 -21.94 -3.82 -5.85
C GLU A 194 -20.48 -3.35 -5.83
N LEU A 195 -20.28 -2.03 -5.68
CA LEU A 195 -18.94 -1.44 -5.61
C LEU A 195 -18.35 -1.42 -4.19
N THR A 196 -19.14 -1.86 -3.21
CA THR A 196 -18.67 -1.98 -1.82
C THR A 196 -17.40 -2.82 -1.73
N GLY A 197 -16.39 -2.29 -1.06
CA GLY A 197 -15.11 -2.96 -0.88
C GLY A 197 -14.13 -2.87 -2.06
N LEU A 198 -14.42 -2.12 -3.11
CA LEU A 198 -13.48 -1.93 -4.20
C LEU A 198 -12.53 -0.76 -3.91
N PRO A 199 -11.21 -0.90 -4.21
CA PRO A 199 -10.24 0.17 -4.00
C PRO A 199 -10.55 1.39 -4.87
N SER A 200 -10.20 2.58 -4.37
CA SER A 200 -10.41 3.86 -5.05
C SER A 200 -9.46 4.08 -6.24
N LEU A 201 -9.33 3.12 -7.14
CA LEU A 201 -8.62 3.29 -8.40
C LEU A 201 -9.37 4.30 -9.29
N GLY A 202 -8.64 5.10 -10.08
CA GLY A 202 -9.22 6.19 -10.87
C GLY A 202 -10.51 5.84 -11.63
N PRO A 203 -10.55 4.75 -12.45
CA PRO A 203 -11.76 4.31 -13.12
C PRO A 203 -12.90 3.87 -12.18
N LEU A 204 -12.57 3.22 -11.07
CA LEU A 204 -13.57 2.75 -10.10
C LEU A 204 -14.17 3.89 -9.27
N ARG A 205 -13.38 4.96 -9.01
CA ARG A 205 -13.91 6.21 -8.42
C ARG A 205 -14.94 6.86 -9.31
N LEU A 206 -14.69 6.90 -10.62
CA LEU A 206 -15.66 7.39 -11.58
C LEU A 206 -16.93 6.53 -11.55
N GLU A 207 -16.78 5.21 -11.52
CA GLU A 207 -17.90 4.28 -11.46
C GLU A 207 -18.74 4.47 -10.19
N ALA A 208 -18.10 4.58 -9.02
CA ALA A 208 -18.80 4.84 -7.75
C ALA A 208 -19.55 6.18 -7.82
N ALA A 209 -18.91 7.25 -8.25
CA ALA A 209 -19.52 8.57 -8.35
C ALA A 209 -20.66 8.62 -9.39
N VAL A 210 -20.57 7.83 -10.46
CA VAL A 210 -21.64 7.70 -11.45
C VAL A 210 -22.86 6.95 -10.87
N ARG A 211 -22.65 5.92 -10.06
CA ARG A 211 -23.74 5.18 -9.40
C ARG A 211 -24.42 5.99 -8.30
N ASP A 212 -23.64 6.73 -7.52
CA ASP A 212 -24.14 7.58 -6.44
C ASP A 212 -24.91 8.81 -6.96
N ASN A 213 -24.78 9.12 -8.25
CA ASN A 213 -25.46 10.24 -8.90
C ASN A 213 -26.40 9.76 -10.05
N PRO A 214 -27.49 9.05 -9.75
CA PRO A 214 -28.49 8.62 -10.76
C PRO A 214 -29.35 9.80 -11.24
N GLY A 215 -28.82 11.02 -11.30
CA GLY A 215 -29.51 12.27 -11.57
C GLY A 215 -30.12 12.38 -12.96
N GLY A 216 -31.40 12.06 -13.05
CA GLY A 216 -32.35 12.67 -13.97
C GLY A 216 -33.30 13.57 -13.16
N PRO A 217 -33.96 14.59 -13.76
CA PRO A 217 -34.86 15.51 -13.05
C PRO A 217 -36.21 14.86 -12.77
N SER A 218 -36.28 13.86 -11.89
CA SER A 218 -37.51 13.17 -11.51
C SER A 218 -37.63 12.86 -10.03
N ALA A 219 -37.25 13.83 -9.20
CA ALA A 219 -37.54 13.79 -7.77
C ALA A 219 -37.95 15.19 -7.25
N LEU A 220 -38.84 15.86 -7.99
CA LEU A 220 -39.62 16.95 -7.43
C LEU A 220 -40.83 16.31 -6.69
N GLY A 221 -40.73 16.20 -5.36
CA GLY A 221 -41.89 15.87 -4.55
C GLY A 221 -41.72 14.99 -3.32
N ALA A 222 -40.52 14.53 -2.97
CA ALA A 222 -40.32 13.88 -1.68
C ALA A 222 -39.79 14.91 -0.65
N PRO A 223 -40.39 14.94 0.59
CA PRO A 223 -39.86 15.83 1.63
C PRO A 223 -38.41 15.50 1.86
N ARG A 224 -37.54 16.51 1.85
CA ARG A 224 -36.10 16.40 2.19
C ARG A 224 -36.03 15.77 3.58
N ARG A 225 -35.85 14.45 3.64
CA ARG A 225 -35.41 13.75 4.84
C ARG A 225 -34.10 14.45 5.22
N ARG A 226 -34.01 15.01 6.41
CA ARG A 226 -32.75 15.47 6.96
C ARG A 226 -31.79 14.29 6.81
N VAL A 227 -30.81 14.39 5.90
CA VAL A 227 -29.74 13.43 5.78
C VAL A 227 -28.92 13.60 7.05
N THR A 228 -29.20 12.79 8.03
CA THR A 228 -28.32 12.62 9.18
C THR A 228 -27.03 12.10 8.56
N ARG A 229 -25.95 12.89 8.65
CA ARG A 229 -24.63 12.44 8.24
C ARG A 229 -24.38 11.10 8.96
N PRO A 230 -23.99 10.04 8.24
CA PRO A 230 -23.71 8.77 8.91
C PRO A 230 -22.61 8.98 9.96
N ARG A 231 -22.71 8.26 11.09
CA ARG A 231 -21.68 8.32 12.16
C ARG A 231 -20.29 8.11 11.53
N PRO A 232 -19.30 8.96 11.84
CA PRO A 232 -17.94 8.79 11.34
C PRO A 232 -17.35 7.47 11.88
N LEU A 233 -16.31 6.99 11.22
CA LEU A 233 -15.46 5.90 11.69
C LEU A 233 -14.31 6.51 12.48
N VAL A 234 -14.12 6.11 13.72
CA VAL A 234 -13.14 6.69 14.62
C VAL A 234 -11.96 5.77 14.80
N ILE A 235 -10.75 6.24 14.47
CA ILE A 235 -9.50 5.53 14.69
C ILE A 235 -8.78 6.14 15.88
N GLY A 236 -8.58 5.36 16.93
CA GLY A 236 -7.64 5.68 17.99
C GLY A 236 -6.22 5.31 17.57
N ALA A 237 -5.24 6.18 17.78
CA ALA A 237 -3.87 5.90 17.36
C ALA A 237 -2.86 6.30 18.44
N VAL A 238 -1.96 5.37 18.78
CA VAL A 238 -0.91 5.60 19.77
C VAL A 238 0.44 5.74 19.07
N TYR A 239 1.20 6.78 19.46
CA TYR A 239 2.49 7.11 18.87
C TYR A 239 3.57 7.29 19.94
N PRO A 240 4.80 6.79 19.72
CA PRO A 240 5.96 7.16 20.51
C PRO A 240 6.19 8.68 20.47
N SER A 241 6.55 9.31 21.60
CA SER A 241 6.65 10.77 21.70
C SER A 241 7.89 11.30 22.41
N ALA A 242 8.76 10.45 22.89
CA ALA A 242 9.89 10.88 23.72
C ALA A 242 11.23 10.25 23.28
N GLY A 243 12.33 10.95 23.58
CA GLY A 243 13.67 10.50 23.33
C GLY A 243 13.98 10.21 21.85
N ASP A 244 14.79 9.23 21.60
CA ASP A 244 15.22 8.80 20.26
C ASP A 244 14.05 8.27 19.38
N TRP A 245 12.91 7.97 19.98
CA TRP A 245 11.70 7.45 19.32
C TRP A 245 10.75 8.54 18.82
N PHE A 246 11.01 9.79 19.17
CA PHE A 246 10.15 10.93 18.77
C PHE A 246 10.06 11.07 17.25
N GLY A 247 11.17 10.91 16.54
CA GLY A 247 11.23 11.00 15.09
C GLY A 247 10.32 9.97 14.41
N ASP A 248 10.38 8.73 14.85
CA ASP A 248 9.53 7.65 14.37
C ASP A 248 8.05 7.91 14.67
N GLY A 249 7.73 8.34 15.89
CA GLY A 249 6.36 8.66 16.29
C GLY A 249 5.75 9.77 15.43
N LEU A 250 6.55 10.79 15.09
CA LEU A 250 6.13 11.86 14.18
C LEU A 250 5.86 11.32 12.76
N GLN A 251 6.75 10.48 12.23
CA GLN A 251 6.58 9.82 10.93
C GLN A 251 5.32 8.95 10.90
N MET A 252 5.07 8.19 11.95
CA MET A 252 3.86 7.38 12.12
C MET A 252 2.60 8.22 12.09
N GLU A 253 2.56 9.34 12.85
CA GLU A 253 1.41 10.24 12.89
C GLU A 253 1.18 10.90 11.53
N GLN A 254 2.23 11.35 10.86
CA GLN A 254 2.15 11.96 9.53
C GLN A 254 1.62 10.96 8.49
N GLY A 255 2.10 9.72 8.48
CA GLY A 255 1.57 8.66 7.62
C GLY A 255 0.08 8.40 7.84
N THR A 256 -0.35 8.30 9.10
CA THR A 256 -1.77 8.17 9.46
C THR A 256 -2.58 9.35 8.93
N ARG A 257 -2.13 10.59 9.17
CA ARG A 257 -2.84 11.81 8.75
C ARG A 257 -2.97 11.90 7.23
N LEU A 258 -1.90 11.57 6.50
CA LEU A 258 -1.95 11.54 5.03
C LEU A 258 -3.05 10.58 4.53
N ALA A 259 -3.09 9.36 5.05
CA ALA A 259 -4.10 8.36 4.67
C ALA A 259 -5.53 8.82 5.02
N VAL A 260 -5.74 9.34 6.23
CA VAL A 260 -7.05 9.85 6.68
C VAL A 260 -7.52 11.00 5.79
N ASP A 261 -6.63 11.96 5.51
CA ASP A 261 -6.95 13.11 4.65
C ASP A 261 -7.35 12.63 3.26
N GLU A 262 -6.56 11.74 2.64
CA GLU A 262 -6.83 11.21 1.30
C GLU A 262 -8.15 10.41 1.22
N ILE A 263 -8.43 9.57 2.20
CA ILE A 263 -9.67 8.79 2.25
C ILE A 263 -10.86 9.74 2.41
N ASN A 264 -10.75 10.73 3.28
CA ASN A 264 -11.81 11.72 3.52
C ASN A 264 -12.06 12.64 2.31
N GLU A 265 -11.00 13.04 1.60
CA GLU A 265 -11.12 13.82 0.35
C GLU A 265 -11.84 13.02 -0.75
N ARG A 266 -11.71 11.70 -0.70
CA ARG A 266 -12.40 10.78 -1.61
C ARG A 266 -13.84 10.46 -1.20
N GLY A 267 -14.35 11.08 -0.13
CA GLY A 267 -15.73 10.89 0.38
C GLY A 267 -15.83 9.92 1.54
N GLY A 268 -14.71 9.48 2.11
CA GLY A 268 -14.67 8.56 3.24
C GLY A 268 -14.93 7.10 2.85
N VAL A 269 -15.26 6.28 3.83
CA VAL A 269 -15.60 4.86 3.67
C VAL A 269 -17.11 4.71 3.68
N ALA A 270 -17.71 4.25 2.61
CA ALA A 270 -19.18 4.15 2.46
C ALA A 270 -19.91 5.47 2.84
N GLY A 271 -19.35 6.62 2.45
CA GLY A 271 -19.89 7.95 2.77
C GLY A 271 -19.65 8.42 4.21
N ARG A 272 -18.92 7.66 5.03
CA ARG A 272 -18.54 8.00 6.40
C ARG A 272 -17.13 8.59 6.40
N ARG A 273 -16.96 9.73 7.07
CA ARG A 273 -15.62 10.27 7.29
C ARG A 273 -14.87 9.41 8.30
N ILE A 274 -13.55 9.38 8.18
CA ILE A 274 -12.68 8.85 9.22
C ILE A 274 -12.27 10.01 10.12
N GLU A 275 -12.43 9.84 11.43
CA GLU A 275 -11.90 10.71 12.46
C GLU A 275 -10.71 10.02 13.13
N HIS A 276 -9.71 10.81 13.53
CA HIS A 276 -8.46 10.33 14.08
C HIS A 276 -8.22 10.94 15.45
N ILE A 277 -8.08 10.09 16.47
CA ILE A 277 -7.76 10.47 17.84
C ILE A 277 -6.29 10.08 18.13
N PRO A 278 -5.33 11.01 18.04
CA PRO A 278 -3.93 10.73 18.32
C PRO A 278 -3.63 10.77 19.82
N LEU A 279 -2.98 9.75 20.33
CA LEU A 279 -2.38 9.74 21.66
C LEU A 279 -0.86 9.57 21.53
N ARG A 280 -0.11 10.45 22.18
CA ARG A 280 1.35 10.40 22.20
C ARG A 280 1.81 9.93 23.56
N VAL A 281 2.64 8.89 23.58
CA VAL A 281 3.09 8.23 24.82
C VAL A 281 4.60 8.14 24.90
N ASN A 282 5.14 8.23 26.09
CA ASN A 282 6.52 7.85 26.34
C ASN A 282 6.59 6.32 26.47
N ILE A 283 7.11 5.64 25.45
CA ILE A 283 7.21 4.17 25.43
C ILE A 283 8.23 3.60 26.43
N GLN A 284 9.02 4.44 27.09
CA GLN A 284 9.86 4.03 28.21
C GLN A 284 9.06 3.84 29.51
N ASP A 285 7.87 4.44 29.61
CA ASP A 285 6.94 4.18 30.69
C ASP A 285 6.18 2.86 30.43
N GLY A 286 6.42 1.88 31.29
CA GLY A 286 5.90 0.52 31.13
C GLY A 286 4.38 0.40 31.08
N ARG A 287 3.63 1.41 31.51
CA ARG A 287 2.16 1.41 31.51
C ARG A 287 1.54 2.38 30.52
N ALA A 288 2.33 3.25 29.90
CA ALA A 288 1.80 4.30 29.04
C ALA A 288 0.99 3.76 27.86
N MET A 289 1.44 2.68 27.23
CA MET A 289 0.73 2.03 26.14
C MET A 289 -0.61 1.44 26.59
N GLN A 290 -0.62 0.70 27.71
CA GLN A 290 -1.85 0.14 28.29
C GLN A 290 -2.87 1.24 28.58
N HIS A 291 -2.49 2.28 29.32
CA HIS A 291 -3.39 3.39 29.65
C HIS A 291 -3.91 4.13 28.41
N ALA A 292 -3.08 4.25 27.37
CA ALA A 292 -3.53 4.84 26.12
C ALA A 292 -4.59 3.99 25.43
N ILE A 293 -4.42 2.68 25.39
CA ILE A 293 -5.41 1.75 24.81
C ILE A 293 -6.69 1.75 25.65
N GLU A 294 -6.61 1.70 26.99
CA GLU A 294 -7.76 1.80 27.89
C GLU A 294 -8.57 3.08 27.63
N ARG A 295 -7.87 4.20 27.48
CA ARG A 295 -8.50 5.48 27.18
C ARG A 295 -9.24 5.45 25.83
N LEU A 296 -8.61 4.92 24.77
CA LEU A 296 -9.21 4.83 23.43
C LEU A 296 -10.44 3.92 23.42
N VAL A 297 -10.39 2.80 24.14
CA VAL A 297 -11.57 1.94 24.36
C VAL A 297 -12.69 2.71 25.06
N GLY A 298 -12.36 3.52 26.06
CA GLY A 298 -13.35 4.38 26.75
C GLY A 298 -13.95 5.48 25.87
N GLU A 299 -13.28 5.86 24.77
CA GLU A 299 -13.77 6.83 23.77
C GLU A 299 -14.59 6.16 22.63
N ASP A 300 -14.90 4.87 22.73
CA ASP A 300 -15.73 4.09 21.77
C ASP A 300 -15.21 4.18 20.33
N VAL A 301 -13.89 4.00 20.12
CA VAL A 301 -13.26 4.01 18.82
C VAL A 301 -13.58 2.72 18.02
N ASP A 302 -13.71 2.83 16.69
CA ASP A 302 -14.02 1.71 15.82
C ASP A 302 -12.81 0.83 15.51
N ALA A 303 -11.59 1.35 15.69
CA ALA A 303 -10.34 0.59 15.60
C ALA A 303 -9.21 1.30 16.33
N ILE A 304 -8.22 0.54 16.80
CA ILE A 304 -7.03 1.05 17.46
C ILE A 304 -5.79 0.70 16.63
N THR A 305 -4.87 1.66 16.50
CA THR A 305 -3.57 1.45 15.89
C THR A 305 -2.48 1.84 16.88
N THR A 306 -1.50 0.97 17.11
CA THR A 306 -0.40 1.26 18.04
C THR A 306 0.94 1.33 17.30
N GLY A 307 1.93 2.02 17.88
CA GLY A 307 3.33 1.85 17.55
C GLY A 307 3.93 0.64 18.29
N TYR A 308 5.22 0.44 18.11
CA TYR A 308 5.98 -0.53 18.88
C TYR A 308 6.09 -0.11 20.36
N THR A 309 6.41 -1.08 21.22
CA THR A 309 6.65 -0.90 22.66
C THR A 309 8.03 -1.42 23.03
N LEU A 310 8.60 -0.90 24.13
CA LEU A 310 9.84 -1.40 24.71
C LEU A 310 9.57 -2.49 25.76
N GLN A 311 8.34 -2.60 26.26
CA GLN A 311 7.93 -3.66 27.21
C GLN A 311 7.42 -4.85 26.39
N ARG A 312 8.30 -5.83 26.19
CA ARG A 312 8.08 -6.97 25.27
C ARG A 312 7.83 -8.29 26.01
N SER A 313 7.91 -8.31 27.34
CA SER A 313 7.57 -9.52 28.09
C SER A 313 6.11 -9.91 27.86
N ARG A 314 5.83 -11.21 27.89
CA ARG A 314 4.49 -11.75 27.66
C ARG A 314 3.44 -11.09 28.55
N ASP A 315 3.74 -10.92 29.83
CA ASP A 315 2.82 -10.29 30.79
C ASP A 315 2.55 -8.82 30.45
N SER A 316 3.59 -8.08 30.05
CA SER A 316 3.46 -6.68 29.66
C SER A 316 2.64 -6.53 28.37
N LEU A 317 2.88 -7.37 27.36
CA LEU A 317 2.12 -7.37 26.10
C LEU A 317 0.66 -7.77 26.33
N SER A 318 0.42 -8.81 27.13
CA SER A 318 -0.93 -9.22 27.51
C SER A 318 -1.68 -8.08 28.20
N ALA A 319 -1.06 -7.41 29.19
CA ALA A 319 -1.66 -6.26 29.86
C ALA A 319 -1.96 -5.09 28.90
N GLN A 320 -1.11 -4.85 27.89
CA GLN A 320 -1.32 -3.81 26.89
C GLN A 320 -2.49 -4.12 25.94
N PHE A 321 -2.63 -5.38 25.50
CA PHE A 321 -3.63 -5.75 24.50
C PHE A 321 -5.01 -6.07 25.11
N LEU A 322 -5.05 -6.51 26.38
CA LEU A 322 -6.27 -6.97 27.04
C LEU A 322 -7.43 -5.96 27.01
N PRO A 323 -7.24 -4.64 27.18
CA PRO A 323 -8.35 -3.68 27.09
C PRO A 323 -9.04 -3.69 25.72
N ALA A 324 -8.28 -3.71 24.62
CA ALA A 324 -8.83 -3.79 23.27
C ALA A 324 -9.45 -5.17 22.99
N ALA A 325 -8.81 -6.24 23.47
CA ALA A 325 -9.30 -7.61 23.35
C ALA A 325 -10.67 -7.77 24.06
N THR A 326 -10.80 -7.27 25.27
CA THR A 326 -12.05 -7.32 26.04
C THR A 326 -13.17 -6.51 25.38
N ALA A 327 -12.84 -5.38 24.76
CA ALA A 327 -13.80 -4.55 24.04
C ALA A 327 -14.14 -5.10 22.64
N GLY A 328 -13.40 -6.09 22.13
CA GLY A 328 -13.53 -6.61 20.78
C GLY A 328 -13.08 -5.63 19.68
N SER A 329 -12.45 -4.49 20.05
CA SER A 329 -12.03 -3.47 19.09
C SER A 329 -10.84 -3.96 18.28
N PRO A 330 -10.87 -3.89 16.94
CA PRO A 330 -9.71 -4.21 16.10
C PRO A 330 -8.47 -3.44 16.54
N LEU A 331 -7.39 -4.14 16.88
CA LEU A 331 -6.11 -3.54 17.23
C LEU A 331 -5.05 -3.94 16.23
N LEU A 332 -4.54 -2.97 15.46
CA LEU A 332 -3.42 -3.16 14.56
C LEU A 332 -2.14 -2.71 15.26
N HIS A 333 -1.26 -3.66 15.55
CA HIS A 333 -0.01 -3.42 16.26
C HIS A 333 1.16 -3.30 15.29
N HIS A 334 1.75 -2.10 15.19
CA HIS A 334 2.95 -1.86 14.38
C HIS A 334 4.20 -2.29 15.14
N SER A 335 4.54 -3.55 15.06
CA SER A 335 5.72 -4.12 15.71
C SER A 335 6.22 -5.33 14.93
N THR A 336 7.50 -5.67 15.11
CA THR A 336 8.12 -6.90 14.63
C THR A 336 8.29 -7.94 15.75
N SER A 337 7.73 -7.70 16.94
CA SER A 337 7.93 -8.52 18.14
C SER A 337 7.53 -9.98 17.94
N ALA A 338 8.48 -10.90 18.08
CA ALA A 338 8.21 -12.33 18.09
C ALA A 338 7.37 -12.71 19.31
N SER A 339 7.65 -12.11 20.48
CA SER A 339 6.88 -12.35 21.72
C SER A 339 5.42 -11.93 21.59
N ALA A 340 5.12 -10.83 20.86
CA ALA A 340 3.74 -10.44 20.61
C ALA A 340 3.02 -11.43 19.70
N ALA A 341 3.68 -11.89 18.64
CA ALA A 341 3.14 -12.88 17.74
C ALA A 341 2.89 -14.24 18.43
N ASP A 342 3.82 -14.66 19.29
CA ASP A 342 3.67 -15.89 20.09
C ASP A 342 2.52 -15.78 21.11
N LEU A 343 2.37 -14.63 21.78
CA LEU A 343 1.24 -14.36 22.66
C LEU A 343 -0.10 -14.48 21.92
N ILE A 344 -0.21 -13.86 20.75
CA ILE A 344 -1.44 -13.88 19.93
C ILE A 344 -1.76 -15.32 19.50
N ALA A 345 -0.74 -16.10 19.08
CA ALA A 345 -0.93 -17.48 18.66
C ALA A 345 -1.39 -18.39 19.81
N ASP A 346 -0.71 -18.28 20.96
CA ASP A 346 -0.97 -19.13 22.13
C ASP A 346 -2.32 -18.84 22.81
N GLU A 347 -2.78 -17.58 22.73
CA GLU A 347 -4.03 -17.11 23.31
C GLU A 347 -4.98 -16.55 22.24
N SER A 348 -5.08 -17.26 21.13
CA SER A 348 -5.82 -16.81 19.93
C SER A 348 -7.31 -16.54 20.16
N ASP A 349 -7.94 -17.19 21.14
CA ASP A 349 -9.31 -16.91 21.54
C ASP A 349 -9.43 -15.55 22.24
N THR A 350 -8.46 -15.20 23.08
CA THR A 350 -8.41 -13.92 23.82
C THR A 350 -8.04 -12.77 22.89
N PHE A 351 -7.01 -12.94 22.07
CA PHE A 351 -6.44 -11.89 21.20
C PHE A 351 -6.87 -11.99 19.74
N SER A 352 -8.04 -12.57 19.47
CA SER A 352 -8.56 -12.76 18.12
C SER A 352 -8.78 -11.47 17.32
N ASN A 353 -8.76 -10.31 17.94
CA ASN A 353 -8.88 -8.98 17.35
C ASN A 353 -7.57 -8.18 17.35
N VAL A 354 -6.43 -8.80 17.68
CA VAL A 354 -5.11 -8.19 17.66
C VAL A 354 -4.32 -8.67 16.46
N PHE A 355 -3.87 -7.75 15.62
CA PHE A 355 -3.18 -8.03 14.36
C PHE A 355 -1.80 -7.38 14.37
N GLN A 356 -0.73 -8.16 14.26
CA GLN A 356 0.63 -7.63 14.11
C GLN A 356 0.91 -7.34 12.63
N VAL A 357 1.09 -6.07 12.29
CA VAL A 357 1.16 -5.64 10.89
C VAL A 357 2.53 -5.80 10.24
N CYS A 358 3.57 -6.10 11.02
CA CYS A 358 4.91 -6.39 10.49
C CYS A 358 5.26 -7.86 10.70
N GLY A 359 6.14 -8.37 9.84
CA GLY A 359 6.75 -9.69 10.07
C GLY A 359 7.63 -9.71 11.31
N ARG A 360 7.97 -10.90 11.80
CA ARG A 360 8.73 -11.10 13.05
C ARG A 360 10.21 -10.72 12.90
N GLU A 361 10.80 -10.08 13.92
CA GLU A 361 12.24 -9.77 13.95
C GLU A 361 13.15 -11.01 13.90
N SER A 362 12.65 -12.17 14.29
CA SER A 362 13.39 -13.43 14.25
C SER A 362 13.87 -13.85 12.84
N VAL A 363 13.32 -13.25 11.77
CA VAL A 363 13.76 -13.51 10.39
C VAL A 363 14.98 -12.69 9.97
N TYR A 364 15.37 -11.66 10.73
CA TYR A 364 16.51 -10.80 10.33
C TYR A 364 17.81 -11.58 10.18
N GLY A 365 18.12 -12.46 11.13
CA GLY A 365 19.33 -13.29 11.08
C GLY A 365 19.34 -14.21 9.86
N ILE A 366 18.21 -14.84 9.53
CA ILE A 366 18.08 -15.69 8.33
C ILE A 366 18.28 -14.86 7.06
N GLY A 367 17.68 -13.69 6.98
CA GLY A 367 17.84 -12.76 5.85
C GLY A 367 19.26 -12.25 5.68
N PHE A 368 19.99 -11.98 6.79
CA PHE A 368 21.41 -11.66 6.76
C PHE A 368 22.21 -12.80 6.14
N VAL A 369 22.07 -14.02 6.65
CA VAL A 369 22.78 -15.21 6.14
C VAL A 369 22.46 -15.44 4.66
N ARG A 370 21.19 -15.38 4.29
CA ARG A 370 20.73 -15.53 2.90
C ARG A 370 21.39 -14.48 1.98
N THR A 371 21.41 -13.22 2.41
CA THR A 371 21.99 -12.11 1.63
C THR A 371 23.48 -12.34 1.38
N LEU A 372 24.25 -12.61 2.43
CA LEU A 372 25.68 -12.84 2.30
C LEU A 372 26.00 -14.07 1.45
N THR A 373 25.25 -15.15 1.64
CA THR A 373 25.42 -16.39 0.87
C THR A 373 25.13 -16.12 -0.61
N THR A 374 24.05 -15.40 -0.93
CA THR A 374 23.71 -15.03 -2.31
C THR A 374 24.80 -14.17 -2.96
N LEU A 375 25.32 -13.16 -2.25
CA LEU A 375 26.37 -12.29 -2.75
C LEU A 375 27.70 -13.06 -3.00
N ARG A 376 28.05 -13.96 -2.11
CA ARG A 376 29.22 -14.84 -2.26
C ARG A 376 29.06 -15.80 -3.44
N ASP A 377 27.96 -16.54 -3.48
CA ASP A 377 27.74 -17.61 -4.45
C ASP A 377 27.54 -17.08 -5.87
N SER A 378 27.00 -15.85 -6.02
CA SER A 378 26.95 -15.15 -7.30
C SER A 378 28.30 -14.53 -7.73
N GLY A 379 29.31 -14.51 -6.86
CA GLY A 379 30.58 -13.85 -7.11
C GLY A 379 30.54 -12.33 -7.03
N ALA A 380 29.43 -11.75 -6.64
CA ALA A 380 29.28 -10.29 -6.45
C ALA A 380 30.11 -9.76 -5.29
N TRP A 381 30.39 -10.62 -4.31
CA TRP A 381 31.23 -10.34 -3.16
C TRP A 381 32.15 -11.54 -2.87
N ARG A 382 33.42 -11.23 -2.56
CA ARG A 382 34.45 -12.24 -2.22
C ARG A 382 34.90 -12.00 -0.79
N PRO A 383 34.36 -12.78 0.19
CA PRO A 383 34.74 -12.64 1.59
C PRO A 383 36.20 -13.08 1.82
N ALA A 384 36.95 -12.35 2.66
CA ALA A 384 38.30 -12.72 3.05
C ALA A 384 38.34 -13.91 4.02
N SER A 385 37.25 -14.17 4.72
CA SER A 385 37.09 -15.28 5.65
C SER A 385 35.65 -15.84 5.62
N ASN A 386 35.38 -16.89 6.38
CA ASN A 386 34.01 -17.38 6.61
C ASN A 386 33.47 -17.04 8.00
N ARG A 387 34.07 -16.12 8.71
CA ARG A 387 33.63 -15.68 10.04
C ARG A 387 32.56 -14.62 9.92
N LEU A 388 31.48 -14.78 10.67
CA LEU A 388 30.44 -13.76 10.83
C LEU A 388 30.43 -13.32 12.29
N GLN A 389 30.48 -12.01 12.53
CA GLN A 389 30.28 -11.46 13.86
C GLN A 389 28.89 -10.81 13.94
N VAL A 390 28.14 -11.18 14.94
CA VAL A 390 26.80 -10.62 15.21
C VAL A 390 26.82 -9.96 16.58
N PHE A 391 26.43 -8.69 16.60
CA PHE A 391 26.14 -7.97 17.84
C PHE A 391 24.62 -7.81 17.94
N ASP A 392 24.00 -8.72 18.69
CA ASP A 392 22.57 -8.66 18.97
C ASP A 392 22.31 -7.83 20.24
N THR A 393 21.07 -7.43 20.45
CA THR A 393 20.68 -6.67 21.65
C THR A 393 20.71 -7.55 22.90
N ASP A 394 20.95 -6.93 24.08
CA ASP A 394 20.85 -7.55 25.39
C ASP A 394 19.40 -7.66 25.91
N ASP A 395 18.41 -7.25 25.11
CA ASP A 395 16.98 -7.42 25.39
C ASP A 395 16.59 -8.88 25.21
N THR A 396 16.28 -9.56 26.31
CA THR A 396 15.93 -10.99 26.33
C THR A 396 14.59 -11.30 25.63
N ASP A 397 13.74 -10.29 25.46
CA ASP A 397 12.45 -10.42 24.77
C ASP A 397 12.56 -10.07 23.28
N MET A 398 13.79 -9.88 22.77
CA MET A 398 14.08 -9.60 21.38
C MET A 398 15.32 -10.37 20.92
N THR A 399 15.16 -11.27 19.96
CA THR A 399 16.26 -12.04 19.37
C THR A 399 16.20 -11.92 17.85
N THR A 400 17.20 -11.29 17.26
CA THR A 400 17.27 -11.10 15.80
C THR A 400 18.10 -12.20 15.13
N PHE A 401 19.06 -12.78 15.83
CA PHE A 401 19.88 -13.89 15.33
C PHE A 401 19.61 -15.18 16.09
N THR A 402 18.54 -15.84 15.68
CA THR A 402 17.98 -17.02 16.33
C THR A 402 18.84 -18.28 16.13
N PRO A 403 18.63 -19.38 16.92
CA PRO A 403 19.26 -20.67 16.66
C PRO A 403 19.08 -21.15 15.21
N SER A 404 17.92 -20.92 14.60
CA SER A 404 17.69 -21.25 13.18
C SER A 404 18.59 -20.46 12.23
N ALA A 405 18.92 -19.23 12.55
CA ALA A 405 19.86 -18.41 11.78
C ALA A 405 21.30 -18.94 11.94
N ILE A 406 21.67 -19.39 13.14
CA ILE A 406 22.98 -20.04 13.40
C ILE A 406 23.10 -21.30 12.53
N GLU A 407 22.11 -22.19 12.60
CA GLU A 407 22.10 -23.41 11.79
C GLU A 407 22.13 -23.13 10.27
N ALA A 408 21.42 -22.09 9.82
CA ALA A 408 21.43 -21.67 8.43
C ALA A 408 22.81 -21.15 8.01
N ALA A 409 23.49 -20.40 8.86
CA ALA A 409 24.84 -19.91 8.62
C ALA A 409 25.84 -21.07 8.51
N GLU A 410 25.81 -22.01 9.47
CA GLU A 410 26.69 -23.17 9.48
C GLU A 410 26.48 -24.06 8.25
N ARG A 411 25.24 -24.32 7.88
CA ARG A 411 24.90 -25.06 6.64
C ARG A 411 25.40 -24.39 5.37
N ALA A 412 25.44 -23.05 5.36
CA ALA A 412 26.00 -22.28 4.27
C ALA A 412 27.54 -22.14 4.31
N GLY A 413 28.21 -22.76 5.29
CA GLY A 413 29.67 -22.76 5.45
C GLY A 413 30.21 -21.55 6.20
N TRP A 414 29.36 -20.73 6.81
CA TRP A 414 29.74 -19.63 7.67
C TRP A 414 30.04 -20.09 9.10
N ARG A 415 30.79 -19.29 9.85
CA ARG A 415 31.10 -19.48 11.28
C ARG A 415 30.60 -18.27 12.06
N PRO A 416 29.32 -18.27 12.48
CA PRO A 416 28.76 -17.16 13.24
C PRO A 416 29.28 -17.14 14.68
N ALA A 417 29.58 -15.95 15.20
CA ALA A 417 29.77 -15.68 16.61
C ALA A 417 28.79 -14.58 17.01
N VAL A 418 28.04 -14.81 18.10
CA VAL A 418 27.03 -13.87 18.59
C VAL A 418 27.47 -13.32 19.93
N GLU A 419 27.49 -12.01 20.04
CA GLU A 419 27.73 -11.27 21.27
C GLU A 419 26.55 -10.31 21.51
N HIS A 420 26.26 -10.00 22.76
CA HIS A 420 25.17 -9.07 23.10
C HIS A 420 25.71 -7.71 23.48
N ILE A 421 25.04 -6.67 23.03
CA ILE A 421 25.35 -5.26 23.30
C ILE A 421 24.15 -4.58 23.97
N SER A 422 24.43 -3.54 24.75
CA SER A 422 23.38 -2.76 25.38
C SER A 422 22.43 -2.13 24.35
N SER A 423 21.14 -2.33 24.56
CA SER A 423 20.08 -1.74 23.74
C SER A 423 20.01 -0.21 23.83
N PHE A 424 20.57 0.39 24.89
CA PHE A 424 20.47 1.84 25.14
C PHE A 424 21.80 2.58 25.08
N SER A 425 22.90 1.99 25.56
CA SER A 425 24.20 2.65 25.64
C SER A 425 25.35 1.68 25.36
N PRO A 426 25.49 1.22 24.11
CA PRO A 426 26.56 0.29 23.75
C PRO A 426 27.94 0.95 23.81
N ASP A 427 28.95 0.20 24.26
CA ASP A 427 30.35 0.62 24.18
C ASP A 427 30.92 0.32 22.79
N TRP A 428 30.72 1.25 21.88
CA TRP A 428 31.18 1.12 20.50
C TRP A 428 32.71 0.97 20.36
N THR A 429 33.50 1.47 21.32
CA THR A 429 34.93 1.33 21.29
C THR A 429 35.34 -0.12 21.47
N THR A 430 34.80 -0.78 22.49
CA THR A 430 35.00 -2.21 22.73
C THR A 430 34.46 -3.08 21.56
N VAL A 431 33.28 -2.76 21.05
CA VAL A 431 32.68 -3.48 19.91
C VAL A 431 33.61 -3.41 18.67
N ILE A 432 34.11 -2.21 18.33
CA ILE A 432 34.96 -2.02 17.16
C ILE A 432 36.33 -2.71 17.35
N GLN A 433 36.90 -2.64 18.54
CA GLN A 433 38.13 -3.37 18.82
C GLN A 433 37.93 -4.88 18.65
N ARG A 434 36.82 -5.40 19.13
CA ARG A 434 36.47 -6.81 18.96
C ARG A 434 36.32 -7.22 17.49
N ILE A 435 35.70 -6.37 16.66
CA ILE A 435 35.63 -6.61 15.21
C ILE A 435 37.02 -6.71 14.59
N ARG A 436 37.93 -5.83 14.98
CA ARG A 436 39.33 -5.82 14.48
C ARG A 436 40.11 -7.06 14.89
N ASP A 437 39.95 -7.49 16.14
CA ASP A 437 40.64 -8.67 16.66
C ASP A 437 40.17 -9.97 15.97
N LEU A 438 38.93 -10.02 15.57
CA LEU A 438 38.29 -11.19 14.94
C LEU A 438 38.44 -11.20 13.42
N ASP A 439 38.61 -10.06 12.79
CA ASP A 439 38.65 -9.87 11.33
C ASP A 439 37.59 -10.71 10.59
N PRO A 440 36.29 -10.45 10.85
CA PRO A 440 35.23 -11.22 10.24
C PRO A 440 34.99 -10.77 8.79
N ALA A 441 34.42 -11.68 7.96
CA ALA A 441 33.98 -11.33 6.62
C ALA A 441 32.83 -10.30 6.62
N ALA A 442 31.93 -10.43 7.59
CA ALA A 442 30.81 -9.51 7.75
C ALA A 442 30.41 -9.34 9.21
N VAL A 443 29.87 -8.18 9.51
CA VAL A 443 29.37 -7.80 10.84
C VAL A 443 27.90 -7.41 10.75
N MET A 444 27.05 -8.06 11.53
CA MET A 444 25.68 -7.61 11.75
C MET A 444 25.58 -6.86 13.07
N VAL A 445 25.01 -5.67 13.06
CA VAL A 445 24.72 -4.86 14.25
C VAL A 445 23.23 -4.65 14.39
N ALA A 446 22.64 -5.34 15.36
CA ALA A 446 21.22 -5.22 15.69
C ALA A 446 21.00 -4.10 16.71
N HIS A 447 20.98 -2.86 16.25
CA HIS A 447 20.69 -1.70 17.08
C HIS A 447 19.63 -0.83 16.43
N PHE A 448 18.58 -0.46 17.18
CA PHE A 448 17.34 0.10 16.64
C PHE A 448 17.23 1.63 16.75
N THR A 449 18.23 2.34 17.31
CA THR A 449 18.25 3.81 17.31
C THR A 449 19.23 4.35 16.27
N ALA A 450 18.73 5.26 15.44
CA ALA A 450 19.52 5.85 14.34
C ALA A 450 20.78 6.56 14.83
N ALA A 451 20.70 7.31 15.95
CA ALA A 451 21.81 8.05 16.50
C ALA A 451 22.97 7.15 16.96
N GLN A 452 22.65 6.05 17.64
CA GLN A 452 23.66 5.09 18.11
C GLN A 452 24.30 4.33 16.96
N LEU A 453 23.50 3.86 16.00
CA LEU A 453 24.06 3.19 14.83
C LEU A 453 24.94 4.13 13.99
N ALA A 454 24.52 5.39 13.80
CA ALA A 454 25.31 6.38 13.10
C ALA A 454 26.66 6.67 13.83
N ALA A 455 26.64 6.71 15.18
CA ALA A 455 27.86 6.84 15.98
C ALA A 455 28.80 5.64 15.77
N PHE A 456 28.26 4.42 15.78
CA PHE A 456 29.03 3.20 15.45
C PHE A 456 29.65 3.31 14.06
N VAL A 457 28.87 3.61 13.03
CA VAL A 457 29.35 3.69 11.64
C VAL A 457 30.46 4.74 11.50
N ARG A 458 30.28 5.94 12.08
CA ARG A 458 31.31 6.98 12.07
C ARG A 458 32.61 6.54 12.73
N GLN A 459 32.52 5.82 13.85
CA GLN A 459 33.70 5.36 14.58
C GLN A 459 34.36 4.17 13.87
N PHE A 460 33.58 3.23 13.34
CA PHE A 460 34.09 2.08 12.59
C PHE A 460 34.85 2.50 11.34
N ARG A 461 34.33 3.48 10.58
CA ARG A 461 34.93 3.98 9.34
C ARG A 461 36.16 4.91 9.54
N ARG A 462 36.66 5.11 10.77
CA ARG A 462 37.91 5.87 11.00
C ARG A 462 39.13 5.10 10.55
N GLU A 463 39.06 3.80 10.56
CA GLU A 463 40.14 2.91 10.14
C GLU A 463 39.61 1.91 9.09
N PRO A 464 40.40 1.56 8.09
CA PRO A 464 40.03 0.60 7.07
C PRO A 464 39.64 -0.76 7.68
N SER A 465 38.62 -1.40 7.11
CA SER A 465 38.22 -2.77 7.40
C SER A 465 37.52 -3.34 6.19
N ASP A 466 37.85 -4.56 5.81
CA ASP A 466 37.21 -5.29 4.70
C ASP A 466 35.88 -5.95 5.11
N ALA A 467 35.53 -5.88 6.40
CA ALA A 467 34.28 -6.44 6.90
C ALA A 467 33.06 -5.72 6.33
N LEU A 468 32.14 -6.47 5.72
CA LEU A 468 30.89 -5.96 5.21
C LEU A 468 29.96 -5.65 6.40
N LEU A 469 29.54 -4.39 6.52
CA LEU A 469 28.63 -3.97 7.57
C LEU A 469 27.17 -4.22 7.18
N TYR A 470 26.40 -4.77 8.11
CA TYR A 470 24.98 -5.00 7.97
C TYR A 470 24.24 -4.53 9.22
N ALA A 471 23.25 -3.70 9.04
CA ALA A 471 22.44 -3.13 10.11
C ALA A 471 20.96 -3.51 9.95
N LEU A 472 20.17 -3.26 10.99
CA LEU A 472 18.72 -3.50 10.98
C LEU A 472 17.98 -2.18 11.18
N TYR A 473 16.89 -1.99 10.46
CA TYR A 473 15.86 -0.94 10.65
C TYR A 473 16.36 0.51 10.77
N SER A 474 17.28 0.81 11.71
CA SER A 474 17.70 2.18 12.07
C SER A 474 18.02 3.09 10.89
N PRO A 475 18.66 2.62 9.78
CA PRO A 475 18.88 3.47 8.62
C PRO A 475 17.62 3.88 7.87
N SER A 476 16.45 3.32 8.18
CA SER A 476 15.16 3.73 7.61
C SER A 476 14.69 5.12 8.07
N VAL A 477 15.25 5.60 9.18
CA VAL A 477 14.90 6.91 9.77
C VAL A 477 15.54 8.03 8.94
N PRO A 478 14.80 9.10 8.55
CA PRO A 478 15.30 10.14 7.63
C PRO A 478 16.62 10.79 8.07
N GLN A 479 16.85 10.92 9.39
CA GLN A 479 18.01 11.60 9.95
C GLN A 479 19.29 10.76 9.96
N PHE A 480 19.22 9.47 9.64
CA PHE A 480 20.35 8.55 9.76
C PHE A 480 21.54 8.94 8.88
N LEU A 481 21.30 9.25 7.61
CA LEU A 481 22.38 9.59 6.67
C LEU A 481 23.09 10.88 7.09
N ASP A 482 22.35 11.89 7.53
CA ASP A 482 22.91 13.14 8.05
C ASP A 482 23.78 12.87 9.30
N GLN A 483 23.26 12.04 10.22
CA GLN A 483 23.96 11.67 11.45
C GLN A 483 25.20 10.81 11.18
N ALA A 484 25.21 10.02 10.11
CA ALA A 484 26.35 9.21 9.69
C ALA A 484 27.46 10.03 9.02
N ASP A 485 27.21 11.31 8.69
CA ASP A 485 28.20 12.26 8.18
C ASP A 485 28.97 11.73 6.95
N GLY A 486 28.25 11.24 5.95
CA GLY A 486 28.81 10.68 4.72
C GLY A 486 29.54 9.34 4.87
N ARG A 487 29.59 8.77 6.08
CA ARG A 487 30.33 7.52 6.36
C ARG A 487 29.51 6.25 6.21
N ALA A 488 28.25 6.37 5.82
CA ALA A 488 27.36 5.22 5.62
C ALA A 488 27.54 4.54 4.24
N GLU A 489 28.40 5.05 3.36
CA GLU A 489 28.60 4.48 2.03
C GLU A 489 28.95 2.99 2.11
N GLY A 490 28.29 2.16 1.30
CA GLY A 490 28.44 0.71 1.27
C GLY A 490 27.78 -0.05 2.42
N LEU A 491 27.19 0.63 3.43
CA LEU A 491 26.46 -0.02 4.51
C LEU A 491 25.27 -0.80 3.94
N LEU A 492 25.19 -2.08 4.25
CA LEU A 492 23.99 -2.87 4.05
C LEU A 492 23.06 -2.72 5.26
N TRP A 493 21.79 -2.70 5.02
CA TRP A 493 20.80 -2.76 6.10
C TRP A 493 19.49 -3.38 5.62
N ALA A 494 18.72 -3.91 6.54
CA ALA A 494 17.48 -4.58 6.20
C ALA A 494 16.29 -4.14 7.06
N THR A 495 15.11 -4.30 6.48
CA THR A 495 13.85 -4.19 7.21
C THR A 495 12.79 -5.09 6.58
N VAL A 496 11.90 -5.63 7.41
CA VAL A 496 10.72 -6.40 6.99
C VAL A 496 9.48 -5.52 6.81
N SER A 497 9.66 -4.22 6.91
CA SER A 497 8.57 -3.21 6.85
C SER A 497 8.96 -2.00 6.01
N GLY A 498 9.76 -2.19 4.96
CA GLY A 498 10.25 -1.11 4.11
C GLY A 498 9.26 -0.66 3.04
N VAL A 499 9.32 0.62 2.67
CA VAL A 499 8.62 1.16 1.50
C VAL A 499 9.27 0.60 0.24
N TYR A 500 8.44 0.12 -0.70
CA TYR A 500 8.93 -0.46 -1.95
C TYR A 500 9.30 0.64 -2.96
N GLY A 501 10.32 0.38 -3.78
CA GLY A 501 10.70 1.24 -4.89
C GLY A 501 9.81 1.07 -6.14
N ASP A 502 8.52 0.89 -5.95
CA ASP A 502 7.52 0.79 -7.01
C ASP A 502 6.68 2.08 -7.14
N ASN A 503 5.77 2.10 -8.09
CA ASN A 503 4.92 3.28 -8.32
C ASN A 503 4.08 3.67 -7.09
N PHE A 504 3.67 2.71 -6.25
CA PHE A 504 2.94 2.99 -5.02
C PHE A 504 3.82 3.70 -4.00
N GLY A 505 5.05 3.20 -3.80
CA GLY A 505 6.01 3.79 -2.90
C GLY A 505 6.41 5.20 -3.35
N HIS A 506 6.77 5.38 -4.61
CA HIS A 506 7.15 6.69 -5.15
C HIS A 506 6.01 7.72 -5.07
N GLU A 507 4.77 7.29 -5.34
CA GLU A 507 3.61 8.19 -5.23
C GLU A 507 3.31 8.55 -3.78
N PHE A 508 3.48 7.63 -2.84
CA PHE A 508 3.39 7.90 -1.41
C PHE A 508 4.44 8.93 -0.96
N GLU A 509 5.71 8.70 -1.31
CA GLU A 509 6.82 9.60 -0.98
C GLU A 509 6.58 11.01 -1.52
N ARG A 510 6.16 11.13 -2.78
CA ARG A 510 5.83 12.39 -3.42
C ARG A 510 4.71 13.14 -2.67
N ARG A 511 3.62 12.46 -2.30
CA ARG A 511 2.50 13.06 -1.58
C ARG A 511 2.87 13.42 -0.15
N PHE A 512 3.66 12.57 0.50
CA PHE A 512 4.16 12.84 1.84
C PHE A 512 5.01 14.11 1.86
N LEU A 513 5.99 14.21 0.94
CA LEU A 513 6.82 15.41 0.77
C LEU A 513 5.97 16.66 0.49
N GLN A 514 5.01 16.55 -0.41
CA GLN A 514 4.11 17.66 -0.74
C GLN A 514 3.28 18.12 0.46
N ARG A 515 2.85 17.18 1.31
CA ARG A 515 1.95 17.46 2.45
C ARG A 515 2.70 18.00 3.67
N PHE A 516 3.92 17.52 3.92
CA PHE A 516 4.65 17.80 5.16
C PHE A 516 5.96 18.58 4.95
N GLY A 517 6.42 18.76 3.71
CA GLY A 517 7.63 19.52 3.39
C GLY A 517 8.94 18.79 3.72
N SER A 518 8.87 17.52 4.11
CA SER A 518 10.03 16.66 4.43
C SER A 518 9.82 15.28 3.81
N ALA A 519 10.92 14.56 3.54
CA ALA A 519 10.86 13.19 3.08
C ALA A 519 10.26 12.27 4.15
N SER A 520 9.54 11.24 3.73
CA SER A 520 9.16 10.13 4.60
C SER A 520 10.39 9.29 4.94
N GLY A 521 10.38 8.63 6.10
CA GLY A 521 11.26 7.50 6.36
C GLY A 521 10.91 6.30 5.47
N LEU A 522 11.82 5.35 5.38
CA LEU A 522 11.66 4.17 4.53
C LEU A 522 10.85 3.04 5.20
N SER A 523 10.21 3.27 6.34
CA SER A 523 9.43 2.27 7.07
C SER A 523 8.19 2.86 7.77
N SER A 524 8.36 3.50 8.92
CA SER A 524 7.29 3.83 9.87
C SER A 524 6.12 4.63 9.31
N ALA A 525 6.37 5.63 8.46
CA ALA A 525 5.31 6.45 7.85
C ALA A 525 4.44 5.63 6.90
N GLY A 526 5.07 4.80 6.06
CA GLY A 526 4.38 3.95 5.09
C GLY A 526 3.53 2.87 5.76
N ILE A 527 4.05 2.21 6.80
CA ILE A 527 3.27 1.22 7.58
C ILE A 527 1.99 1.86 8.14
N ARG A 528 2.10 3.04 8.74
CA ARG A 528 0.92 3.70 9.32
C ARG A 528 -0.07 4.19 8.27
N TYR A 529 0.43 4.62 7.12
CA TYR A 529 -0.39 4.92 5.95
C TYR A 529 -1.16 3.67 5.49
N ASP A 530 -0.48 2.55 5.36
CA ASP A 530 -1.07 1.27 4.95
C ASP A 530 -2.09 0.74 5.96
N MET A 531 -1.83 0.85 7.28
CA MET A 531 -2.77 0.42 8.32
C MET A 531 -4.14 1.11 8.17
N ILE A 532 -4.16 2.39 7.84
CA ILE A 532 -5.40 3.15 7.65
C ILE A 532 -6.11 2.73 6.37
N HIS A 533 -5.36 2.50 5.29
CA HIS A 533 -5.94 1.99 4.03
C HIS A 533 -6.44 0.55 4.17
N LEU A 534 -5.76 -0.28 4.95
CA LEU A 534 -6.18 -1.65 5.29
C LEU A 534 -7.50 -1.63 6.08
N LEU A 535 -7.62 -0.78 7.11
CA LEU A 535 -8.87 -0.60 7.85
C LEU A 535 -9.99 -0.11 6.93
N ALA A 536 -9.72 0.90 6.09
CA ALA A 536 -10.69 1.41 5.14
C ALA A 536 -11.16 0.33 4.16
N ALA A 537 -10.25 -0.52 3.68
CA ALA A 537 -10.57 -1.66 2.82
C ALA A 537 -11.39 -2.72 3.56
N ALA A 538 -11.09 -2.99 4.83
CA ALA A 538 -11.87 -3.92 5.65
C ALA A 538 -13.29 -3.39 5.91
N TRP A 539 -13.42 -2.15 6.38
CA TRP A 539 -14.72 -1.51 6.60
C TRP A 539 -15.59 -1.43 5.34
N SER A 540 -14.96 -1.26 4.18
CA SER A 540 -15.67 -1.24 2.89
C SER A 540 -16.26 -2.59 2.49
N GLN A 541 -15.86 -3.69 3.14
CA GLN A 541 -16.34 -5.05 2.90
C GLN A 541 -17.37 -5.50 3.96
N CYS A 542 -17.59 -4.70 5.00
CA CYS A 542 -18.56 -4.98 6.05
C CYS A 542 -19.92 -4.41 5.72
N ASP A 543 -20.97 -5.12 6.09
CA ASP A 543 -22.35 -4.62 6.04
C ASP A 543 -22.54 -3.51 7.07
N SER A 544 -21.91 -3.66 8.25
CA SER A 544 -21.84 -2.65 9.29
C SER A 544 -20.37 -2.39 9.70
N PRO A 545 -19.75 -1.28 9.26
CA PRO A 545 -18.37 -0.99 9.61
C PRO A 545 -18.15 -0.65 11.10
N HIS A 546 -19.21 -0.50 11.89
CA HIS A 546 -19.16 -0.36 13.35
C HIS A 546 -19.31 -1.72 14.09
N ASP A 547 -19.58 -2.81 13.36
CA ASP A 547 -19.58 -4.16 13.91
C ASP A 547 -18.14 -4.69 13.95
N THR A 548 -17.52 -4.56 15.12
CA THR A 548 -16.10 -4.92 15.32
C THR A 548 -15.85 -6.40 15.09
N GLU A 549 -16.82 -7.29 15.35
CA GLU A 549 -16.68 -8.73 15.09
C GLU A 549 -16.62 -9.00 13.57
N GLU A 550 -17.47 -8.33 12.80
CA GLU A 550 -17.45 -8.42 11.34
C GLU A 550 -16.12 -7.87 10.78
N VAL A 551 -15.67 -6.71 11.27
CA VAL A 551 -14.39 -6.10 10.86
C VAL A 551 -13.21 -7.03 11.17
N ASN A 552 -13.15 -7.62 12.37
CA ASN A 552 -12.10 -8.58 12.75
C ASN A 552 -12.11 -9.83 11.85
N ARG A 553 -13.29 -10.31 11.46
CA ARG A 553 -13.43 -11.44 10.55
C ARG A 553 -12.95 -11.10 9.15
N VAL A 554 -13.20 -9.88 8.67
CA VAL A 554 -12.71 -9.40 7.38
C VAL A 554 -11.20 -9.21 7.41
N LEU A 555 -10.63 -8.59 8.45
CA LEU A 555 -9.19 -8.38 8.61
C LEU A 555 -8.39 -9.70 8.54
N ARG A 556 -8.91 -10.79 9.12
CA ARG A 556 -8.27 -12.11 9.04
C ARG A 556 -8.24 -12.73 7.63
N ARG A 557 -9.06 -12.24 6.70
CA ARG A 557 -9.22 -12.82 5.35
C ARG A 557 -8.75 -11.94 4.22
N ILE A 558 -8.69 -10.63 4.46
CA ILE A 558 -8.32 -9.67 3.45
C ILE A 558 -6.85 -9.83 3.06
N VAL A 559 -6.56 -9.68 1.77
CA VAL A 559 -5.22 -9.40 1.29
C VAL A 559 -5.19 -7.97 0.80
N HIS A 560 -4.40 -7.14 1.44
CA HIS A 560 -4.28 -5.73 1.10
C HIS A 560 -2.86 -5.41 0.64
N ARG A 561 -2.72 -4.79 -0.56
CA ARG A 561 -1.44 -4.30 -1.06
C ARG A 561 -1.28 -2.83 -0.68
N GLY A 562 -0.35 -2.56 0.20
CA GLY A 562 0.06 -1.22 0.60
C GLY A 562 1.41 -0.80 0.02
N VAL A 563 1.97 0.32 0.47
CA VAL A 563 3.29 0.82 0.04
C VAL A 563 4.45 0.03 0.65
N ASN A 564 4.21 -0.62 1.80
CA ASN A 564 5.18 -1.48 2.49
C ASN A 564 4.95 -2.98 2.21
N GLY A 565 4.29 -3.35 1.14
CA GLY A 565 4.03 -4.74 0.79
C GLY A 565 2.59 -5.18 0.97
N SER A 566 2.37 -6.48 1.03
CA SER A 566 1.04 -7.07 1.19
C SER A 566 0.79 -7.46 2.64
N TYR A 567 -0.44 -7.23 3.10
CA TYR A 567 -0.93 -7.54 4.43
C TYR A 567 -1.91 -8.70 4.36
N HIS A 568 -1.67 -9.75 5.14
CA HIS A 568 -2.54 -10.91 5.25
C HIS A 568 -2.37 -11.58 6.62
N PHE A 569 -3.44 -11.67 7.40
CA PHE A 569 -3.44 -12.17 8.77
C PHE A 569 -4.11 -13.55 8.91
N GLY A 570 -3.97 -14.40 7.90
CA GLY A 570 -4.59 -15.73 7.90
C GLY A 570 -3.87 -16.79 8.74
N SER A 571 -2.72 -16.47 9.34
CA SER A 571 -1.98 -17.33 10.27
C SER A 571 -2.55 -17.27 11.68
N PRO A 572 -2.35 -18.29 12.52
CA PRO A 572 -2.85 -18.31 13.90
C PRO A 572 -2.33 -17.16 14.77
N ASP A 573 -1.11 -16.69 14.51
CA ASP A 573 -0.47 -15.57 15.19
C ASP A 573 -0.92 -14.19 14.66
N GLN A 574 -1.81 -14.17 13.66
CA GLN A 574 -2.31 -12.95 13.02
C GLN A 574 -1.19 -11.95 12.70
N THR A 575 -0.04 -12.47 12.27
CA THR A 575 1.15 -11.72 11.93
C THR A 575 1.39 -11.81 10.42
N ASN A 576 1.90 -10.74 9.84
CA ASN A 576 2.27 -10.74 8.43
C ASN A 576 3.42 -11.71 8.14
N LEU A 577 3.34 -12.41 7.02
CA LEU A 577 4.42 -13.26 6.52
C LEU A 577 5.53 -12.41 5.89
N VAL A 578 6.74 -12.98 5.86
CA VAL A 578 7.92 -12.34 5.28
C VAL A 578 8.43 -13.12 4.07
N TYR A 579 8.49 -12.46 2.92
CA TYR A 579 9.07 -12.99 1.69
C TYR A 579 10.56 -12.60 1.59
N PRO A 580 11.48 -13.48 1.22
CA PRO A 580 11.28 -14.89 0.90
C PRO A 580 11.52 -15.84 2.10
N ASP A 581 11.67 -15.35 3.31
CA ASP A 581 12.17 -16.11 4.46
C ASP A 581 11.13 -17.07 5.05
N GLN A 582 9.84 -16.73 4.97
CA GLN A 582 8.73 -17.54 5.49
C GLN A 582 7.79 -18.05 4.40
N THR A 583 7.76 -17.40 3.24
CA THR A 583 6.92 -17.80 2.11
C THR A 583 7.59 -17.46 0.78
N THR A 584 7.31 -18.25 -0.24
CA THR A 584 7.72 -17.98 -1.62
C THR A 584 6.70 -17.14 -2.41
N ASP A 585 5.53 -16.86 -1.81
CA ASP A 585 4.49 -16.04 -2.42
C ASP A 585 4.55 -14.59 -1.92
N PRO A 586 5.08 -13.65 -2.72
CA PRO A 586 5.17 -12.25 -2.33
C PRO A 586 3.82 -11.53 -2.31
N SER A 587 2.76 -12.13 -2.85
CA SER A 587 1.44 -11.48 -2.94
C SER A 587 0.69 -11.43 -1.61
N ILE A 588 1.09 -12.25 -0.63
CA ILE A 588 0.50 -12.33 0.71
C ILE A 588 1.50 -11.96 1.82
N ALA A 589 2.62 -11.36 1.47
CA ALA A 589 3.72 -11.12 2.41
C ALA A 589 4.35 -9.75 2.21
N GLN A 590 5.03 -9.29 3.23
CA GLN A 590 5.98 -8.18 3.14
C GLN A 590 7.36 -8.70 2.73
N ALA A 591 8.07 -7.96 1.91
CA ALA A 591 9.42 -8.35 1.52
C ALA A 591 10.44 -7.97 2.61
N HIS A 592 11.33 -8.90 2.93
CA HIS A 592 12.55 -8.62 3.68
C HIS A 592 13.50 -7.83 2.77
N LEU A 593 13.31 -6.52 2.72
CA LEU A 593 14.09 -5.65 1.86
C LEU A 593 15.50 -5.47 2.44
N VAL A 594 16.49 -5.67 1.60
CA VAL A 594 17.88 -5.36 1.91
C VAL A 594 18.30 -4.16 1.06
N TYR A 595 18.77 -3.15 1.73
CA TYR A 595 19.26 -1.93 1.14
C TYR A 595 20.78 -1.86 1.19
N GLN A 596 21.35 -1.10 0.27
CA GLN A 596 22.72 -0.61 0.36
C GLN A 596 22.73 0.90 0.21
N VAL A 597 23.53 1.58 1.02
CA VAL A 597 23.80 3.01 0.81
C VAL A 597 24.78 3.13 -0.34
N GLN A 598 24.38 3.80 -1.42
CA GLN A 598 25.17 4.03 -2.63
C GLN A 598 25.02 5.50 -3.05
N ASP A 599 26.11 6.18 -3.24
CA ASP A 599 26.13 7.61 -3.62
C ASP A 599 25.29 8.48 -2.66
N GLY A 600 25.31 8.15 -1.36
CA GLY A 600 24.55 8.84 -0.31
C GLY A 600 23.04 8.57 -0.30
N HIS A 601 22.56 7.55 -1.03
CA HIS A 601 21.15 7.18 -1.11
C HIS A 601 20.93 5.71 -0.77
N HIS A 602 19.73 5.38 -0.29
CA HIS A 602 19.33 4.01 -0.03
C HIS A 602 18.81 3.34 -1.30
N HIS A 603 19.42 2.25 -1.71
CA HIS A 603 18.97 1.44 -2.85
C HIS A 603 18.62 0.04 -2.39
N ILE A 604 17.47 -0.47 -2.82
CA ILE A 604 17.07 -1.86 -2.56
C ILE A 604 17.92 -2.76 -3.47
N ILE A 605 18.70 -3.66 -2.88
CA ILE A 605 19.53 -4.62 -3.60
C ILE A 605 18.96 -6.03 -3.60
N ALA A 606 18.04 -6.35 -2.68
CA ALA A 606 17.38 -7.66 -2.56
C ALA A 606 16.04 -7.52 -1.78
N PRO A 607 15.13 -8.51 -1.92
CA PRO A 607 15.14 -9.60 -2.88
C PRO A 607 14.62 -9.17 -4.27
N ALA A 608 14.90 -9.97 -5.30
CA ALA A 608 14.14 -9.85 -6.54
C ALA A 608 12.66 -10.21 -6.28
N PRO A 609 11.69 -9.57 -6.94
CA PRO A 609 11.80 -8.57 -8.01
C PRO A 609 11.88 -7.10 -7.54
N TYR A 610 12.10 -6.85 -6.24
CA TYR A 610 11.99 -5.52 -5.63
C TYR A 610 13.29 -4.71 -5.68
N SER A 611 14.42 -5.31 -6.13
CA SER A 611 15.70 -4.61 -6.22
C SER A 611 15.63 -3.43 -7.21
N THR A 612 16.14 -2.27 -6.77
CA THR A 612 16.24 -1.05 -7.58
C THR A 612 17.65 -0.80 -8.10
N ALA A 613 18.66 -1.47 -7.49
CA ALA A 613 20.05 -1.40 -7.91
C ALA A 613 20.79 -2.72 -7.63
N PRO A 614 21.87 -3.01 -8.35
CA PRO A 614 22.76 -4.12 -7.99
C PRO A 614 23.59 -3.78 -6.74
N PHE A 615 24.06 -4.84 -6.04
CA PHE A 615 25.06 -4.68 -5.00
C PHE A 615 26.36 -4.09 -5.58
N ARG A 616 26.97 -3.14 -4.87
CA ARG A 616 28.29 -2.58 -5.18
C ARG A 616 29.29 -3.00 -4.10
N PRO A 617 30.36 -3.71 -4.43
CA PRO A 617 31.43 -3.96 -3.47
C PRO A 617 31.98 -2.64 -2.92
N THR A 618 32.23 -2.56 -1.61
CA THR A 618 33.01 -1.47 -1.01
C THR A 618 34.46 -1.67 -1.38
N ALA A 619 35.09 -0.64 -1.90
CA ALA A 619 36.50 -0.64 -2.26
C ALA A 619 37.40 -0.74 -1.02
#